data_441b9554ca3aa4a876d7980804795479
#
_entry.id   441b9554ca3aa4a876d7980804795479
#
_cell.length_a   1.000
_cell.length_b   1.000
_cell.length_c   1.000
_cell.angle_alpha   90.00
_cell.angle_beta   90.00
_cell.angle_gamma   90.00
#
_symmetry.space_group_name_H-M   'P 1'
#
loop_
_entity.id
_entity.type
_entity.pdbx_description
1 polymer ?
#
loop_
_entity_poly.entity_id
_entity_poly.type
_entity_poly.pdbx_seq_one_letter_code
_entity_poly.pdbx_strand_id
1 'polypeptide(L)'
;IISERGIIYDRWRKELVENVPNFSLAIIPQDLPRDVQKRETIVNKVVELTDVPKEQIVDVLKKYSSYSYASLVIKENLNYESALKLYIRSAELPGISIEKGSKRKYKVGDTSASSTPSFSHLLGYLGKLNDEEAVRLKDSGYLLFDNIGKTGLEKSYESELRGKYGLKKVEVDAIGREQNVLAENPPQAGKNLVLTLDIEAQEKLETLIKSMLAITGRKKAAAIVMDPRDGSVLALVSWPAFDNNEFSGGISQQNYNKYIQDQNNPLFNRAIGGAYPSGSTVKLIVAAAGLQEKVIAPGTMFLSVGGLQIGDRIFRDWKVGGHGFTNVTKAIAWSVNTFFYYTGGGYKDFVGLGVDKLTKYMKYFGLSEKTGIDLPGEATGFVPSKDWKYKTKKETWFVGDTYNLSIGQGDLLVTPLQVAVWTAAVANGGEVVQPHLAGWLEEPITRKKVIPDFKKYSVPVSSENLALVRKGMKECVIYGSCQLMKTLPFSSGGKTGTAQWNSSKENHAWFTSFAPAEQPKIVVTVLVEEGKEGSVVAEPIARDFLMWWGKKYLN
;
A
#
# COMPACT_ATOMS: atom_id res chain seq x y z
N ILE A 1 7.09 0.66 33.45
CA ILE A 1 6.28 1.82 33.09
C ILE A 1 6.09 1.77 31.56
N ILE A 2 4.85 1.76 31.10
CA ILE A 2 4.51 1.69 29.66
C ILE A 2 4.90 3.01 28.99
N SER A 3 5.50 2.92 27.81
CA SER A 3 5.79 4.09 26.96
C SER A 3 4.61 4.41 26.05
N GLU A 4 4.47 5.68 25.72
CA GLU A 4 3.50 6.09 24.70
C GLU A 4 4.05 5.77 23.31
N ARG A 5 3.18 5.26 22.42
CA ARG A 5 3.52 5.02 21.03
C ARG A 5 3.43 6.32 20.24
N GLY A 6 4.38 6.57 19.34
CA GLY A 6 4.41 7.76 18.49
C GLY A 6 3.13 7.95 17.69
N ILE A 7 2.77 9.19 17.43
CA ILE A 7 1.60 9.59 16.63
C ILE A 7 1.96 9.58 15.15
N ILE A 8 1.00 9.23 14.29
CA ILE A 8 1.16 9.29 12.83
C ILE A 8 0.36 10.47 12.31
N TYR A 9 1.02 11.36 11.57
CA TYR A 9 0.47 12.58 10.98
C TYR A 9 0.51 12.52 9.46
N ASP A 10 -0.40 13.22 8.81
CA ASP A 10 -0.26 13.53 7.38
C ASP A 10 0.82 14.61 7.14
N ARG A 11 1.05 14.98 5.87
CA ARG A 11 2.04 16.00 5.49
C ARG A 11 1.76 17.40 6.06
N TRP A 12 0.53 17.68 6.45
CA TRP A 12 0.07 18.94 7.03
C TRP A 12 -0.04 18.89 8.55
N ARG A 13 0.45 17.80 9.16
CA ARG A 13 0.39 17.50 10.60
C ARG A 13 -1.04 17.31 11.13
N LYS A 14 -1.97 16.89 10.28
CA LYS A 14 -3.25 16.33 10.74
C LYS A 14 -2.97 14.94 11.33
N GLU A 15 -3.48 14.69 12.53
CA GLU A 15 -3.35 13.37 13.16
C GLU A 15 -4.18 12.33 12.42
N LEU A 16 -3.52 11.25 12.00
CA LEU A 16 -4.17 10.09 11.37
C LEU A 16 -4.42 8.97 12.38
N VAL A 17 -3.59 8.90 13.42
CA VAL A 17 -3.68 7.89 14.47
C VAL A 17 -3.40 8.57 15.81
N GLU A 18 -4.24 8.29 16.79
CA GLU A 18 -4.08 8.78 18.16
C GLU A 18 -4.03 7.64 19.18
N ASN A 19 -3.49 7.91 20.36
CA ASN A 19 -3.53 7.02 21.50
C ASN A 19 -4.70 7.46 22.38
N VAL A 20 -5.69 6.61 22.57
CA VAL A 20 -6.81 6.87 23.49
C VAL A 20 -6.62 6.03 24.76
N PRO A 21 -6.97 6.55 25.93
CA PRO A 21 -6.91 5.79 27.17
C PRO A 21 -7.67 4.47 27.05
N ASN A 22 -7.08 3.42 27.57
CA ASN A 22 -7.65 2.08 27.62
C ASN A 22 -7.52 1.51 29.01
N PHE A 23 -8.48 0.74 29.43
CA PHE A 23 -8.49 0.03 30.71
C PHE A 23 -8.56 -1.46 30.46
N SER A 24 -7.75 -2.21 31.18
CA SER A 24 -7.73 -3.66 31.12
C SER A 24 -7.97 -4.25 32.51
N LEU A 25 -8.78 -5.30 32.56
CA LEU A 25 -8.93 -6.12 33.76
C LEU A 25 -7.72 -7.04 33.85
N ALA A 26 -7.02 -7.00 34.94
CA ALA A 26 -5.93 -7.90 35.21
C ALA A 26 -6.08 -8.59 36.57
N ILE A 27 -5.44 -9.75 36.71
CA ILE A 27 -5.37 -10.53 37.95
C ILE A 27 -3.92 -10.76 38.32
N ILE A 28 -3.58 -10.54 39.60
CA ILE A 28 -2.32 -10.91 40.18
C ILE A 28 -2.57 -12.19 41.02
N PRO A 29 -2.17 -13.38 40.55
CA PRO A 29 -2.53 -14.65 41.18
C PRO A 29 -2.07 -14.75 42.65
N GLN A 30 -0.90 -14.21 43.00
CA GLN A 30 -0.35 -14.21 44.34
C GLN A 30 -1.23 -13.44 45.35
N ASP A 31 -1.93 -12.40 44.89
CA ASP A 31 -2.75 -11.53 45.72
C ASP A 31 -4.17 -12.07 45.92
N LEU A 32 -4.56 -13.12 45.17
CA LEU A 32 -5.84 -13.78 45.33
C LEU A 32 -5.88 -14.59 46.64
N PRO A 33 -7.01 -14.66 47.34
CA PRO A 33 -7.17 -15.54 48.50
C PRO A 33 -6.83 -17.00 48.19
N ARG A 34 -6.11 -17.66 49.09
CA ARG A 34 -5.79 -19.09 48.96
C ARG A 34 -7.02 -19.97 49.18
N ASP A 35 -7.97 -19.48 49.99
CA ASP A 35 -9.26 -20.11 50.20
C ASP A 35 -10.07 -20.16 48.91
N VAL A 36 -10.46 -21.36 48.50
CA VAL A 36 -11.16 -21.60 47.22
C VAL A 36 -12.50 -20.89 47.16
N GLN A 37 -13.29 -20.88 48.27
CA GLN A 37 -14.59 -20.27 48.32
C GLN A 37 -14.51 -18.73 48.21
N LYS A 38 -13.54 -18.13 48.93
CA LYS A 38 -13.29 -16.69 48.83
C LYS A 38 -12.81 -16.27 47.45
N ARG A 39 -11.95 -17.07 46.83
CA ARG A 39 -11.50 -16.84 45.45
C ARG A 39 -12.67 -16.90 44.47
N GLU A 40 -13.53 -17.90 44.61
CA GLU A 40 -14.72 -18.05 43.75
C GLU A 40 -15.69 -16.87 43.91
N THR A 41 -15.85 -16.37 45.13
CA THR A 41 -16.65 -15.18 45.41
C THR A 41 -16.11 -13.94 44.66
N ILE A 42 -14.80 -13.75 44.66
CA ILE A 42 -14.16 -12.64 43.91
C ILE A 42 -14.37 -12.82 42.43
N VAL A 43 -14.14 -13.99 41.86
CA VAL A 43 -14.33 -14.28 40.43
C VAL A 43 -15.79 -13.99 40.03
N ASN A 44 -16.77 -14.44 40.81
CA ASN A 44 -18.18 -14.20 40.54
C ASN A 44 -18.54 -12.71 40.56
N LYS A 45 -17.98 -11.95 41.53
CA LYS A 45 -18.16 -10.48 41.57
C LYS A 45 -17.54 -9.77 40.34
N VAL A 46 -16.38 -10.23 39.89
CA VAL A 46 -15.74 -9.68 38.66
C VAL A 46 -16.61 -9.96 37.43
N VAL A 47 -17.14 -11.17 37.29
CA VAL A 47 -18.10 -11.54 36.23
C VAL A 47 -19.30 -10.60 36.24
N GLU A 48 -19.92 -10.38 37.42
CA GLU A 48 -21.06 -9.48 37.56
C GLU A 48 -20.77 -8.03 37.16
N LEU A 49 -19.55 -7.54 37.47
CA LEU A 49 -19.17 -6.15 37.22
C LEU A 49 -18.65 -5.88 35.79
N THR A 50 -18.30 -6.91 35.03
CA THR A 50 -17.51 -6.72 33.78
C THR A 50 -18.04 -7.48 32.57
N ASP A 51 -19.06 -8.31 32.70
CA ASP A 51 -19.54 -9.22 31.64
C ASP A 51 -18.45 -10.16 31.07
N VAL A 52 -17.37 -10.38 31.83
CA VAL A 52 -16.30 -11.33 31.45
C VAL A 52 -16.76 -12.75 31.78
N PRO A 53 -16.73 -13.69 30.84
CA PRO A 53 -17.09 -15.08 31.13
C PRO A 53 -16.21 -15.67 32.23
N LYS A 54 -16.81 -16.39 33.18
CA LYS A 54 -16.08 -17.03 34.28
C LYS A 54 -15.00 -17.98 33.78
N GLU A 55 -15.28 -18.69 32.71
CA GLU A 55 -14.35 -19.64 32.06
C GLU A 55 -13.07 -18.97 31.62
N GLN A 56 -13.15 -17.75 31.09
CA GLN A 56 -11.99 -16.99 30.63
C GLN A 56 -11.05 -16.66 31.82
N ILE A 57 -11.61 -16.27 32.96
CA ILE A 57 -10.84 -15.99 34.18
C ILE A 57 -10.18 -17.26 34.69
N VAL A 58 -10.94 -18.35 34.76
CA VAL A 58 -10.46 -19.65 35.25
C VAL A 58 -9.34 -20.20 34.35
N ASP A 59 -9.48 -20.08 33.04
CA ASP A 59 -8.48 -20.58 32.08
C ASP A 59 -7.16 -19.81 32.17
N VAL A 60 -7.19 -18.51 32.41
CA VAL A 60 -5.97 -17.73 32.67
C VAL A 60 -5.33 -18.20 33.97
N LEU A 61 -6.10 -18.35 35.05
CA LEU A 61 -5.58 -18.80 36.33
C LEU A 61 -5.00 -20.22 36.29
N LYS A 62 -5.49 -21.12 35.43
CA LYS A 62 -4.93 -22.47 35.23
C LYS A 62 -3.57 -22.47 34.54
N LYS A 63 -3.33 -21.51 33.64
CA LYS A 63 -2.09 -21.43 32.85
C LYS A 63 -0.88 -20.94 33.67
N TYR A 64 -1.10 -20.24 34.76
CA TYR A 64 -0.05 -19.61 35.55
C TYR A 64 -0.03 -20.10 36.98
N SER A 65 1.17 -20.06 37.58
CA SER A 65 1.33 -20.42 39.00
C SER A 65 0.54 -19.48 39.90
N SER A 66 -0.11 -20.04 40.95
CA SER A 66 -0.79 -19.27 41.99
C SER A 66 0.16 -18.38 42.83
N TYR A 67 1.47 -18.54 42.68
CA TYR A 67 2.52 -17.73 43.30
C TYR A 67 3.06 -16.65 42.32
N SER A 68 2.47 -16.47 41.17
CA SER A 68 2.91 -15.46 40.21
C SER A 68 2.54 -14.05 40.68
N TYR A 69 3.53 -13.17 40.73
CA TYR A 69 3.34 -11.72 40.93
C TYR A 69 3.05 -10.98 39.59
N ALA A 70 3.08 -11.70 38.47
CA ALA A 70 2.77 -11.09 37.18
C ALA A 70 1.30 -10.67 37.12
N SER A 71 1.08 -9.46 36.67
CA SER A 71 -0.26 -9.00 36.34
C SER A 71 -0.73 -9.68 35.04
N LEU A 72 -1.75 -10.51 35.13
CA LEU A 72 -2.29 -11.29 34.02
C LEU A 72 -3.53 -10.60 33.46
N VAL A 73 -3.44 -10.06 32.26
CA VAL A 73 -4.57 -9.42 31.59
C VAL A 73 -5.63 -10.46 31.24
N ILE A 74 -6.84 -10.26 31.76
CA ILE A 74 -8.01 -11.10 31.52
C ILE A 74 -8.83 -10.56 30.35
N LYS A 75 -9.09 -9.25 30.35
CA LYS A 75 -9.88 -8.57 29.32
C LYS A 75 -9.31 -7.19 29.07
N GLU A 76 -9.00 -6.94 27.81
CA GLU A 76 -8.65 -5.60 27.33
C GLU A 76 -9.90 -4.82 26.93
N ASN A 77 -9.73 -3.52 26.77
CA ASN A 77 -10.81 -2.63 26.31
C ASN A 77 -12.06 -2.67 27.19
N LEU A 78 -11.88 -2.65 28.51
CA LEU A 78 -13.01 -2.42 29.42
C LEU A 78 -13.65 -1.08 29.09
N ASN A 79 -14.96 -1.06 29.03
CA ASN A 79 -15.68 0.21 29.00
C ASN A 79 -15.39 1.01 30.27
N TYR A 80 -15.47 2.33 30.16
CA TYR A 80 -15.14 3.23 31.28
C TYR A 80 -15.99 2.95 32.53
N GLU A 81 -17.27 2.62 32.35
CA GLU A 81 -18.20 2.34 33.44
C GLU A 81 -17.79 1.09 34.24
N SER A 82 -17.47 -0.01 33.54
CA SER A 82 -16.98 -1.24 34.20
C SER A 82 -15.62 -1.03 34.89
N ALA A 83 -14.72 -0.29 34.25
CA ALA A 83 -13.43 0.04 34.84
C ALA A 83 -13.60 0.88 36.11
N LEU A 84 -14.49 1.86 36.11
CA LEU A 84 -14.80 2.70 37.26
C LEU A 84 -15.45 1.89 38.41
N LYS A 85 -16.42 1.01 38.09
CA LYS A 85 -17.06 0.11 39.08
C LYS A 85 -16.04 -0.79 39.76
N LEU A 86 -15.13 -1.38 39.01
CA LEU A 86 -14.04 -2.18 39.56
C LEU A 86 -13.06 -1.35 40.40
N TYR A 87 -12.70 -0.15 39.94
CA TYR A 87 -11.80 0.73 40.68
C TYR A 87 -12.37 1.14 42.04
N ILE A 88 -13.64 1.52 42.10
CA ILE A 88 -14.33 1.88 43.36
C ILE A 88 -14.34 0.69 44.33
N ARG A 89 -14.50 -0.53 43.81
CA ARG A 89 -14.60 -1.74 44.63
C ARG A 89 -13.26 -2.50 44.79
N SER A 90 -12.15 -1.91 44.34
CA SER A 90 -10.84 -2.56 44.36
C SER A 90 -10.42 -3.08 45.74
N ALA A 91 -10.77 -2.37 46.82
CA ALA A 91 -10.50 -2.81 48.20
C ALA A 91 -11.24 -4.11 48.57
N GLU A 92 -12.38 -4.43 47.93
CA GLU A 92 -13.14 -5.65 48.16
C GLU A 92 -12.71 -6.82 47.27
N LEU A 93 -11.81 -6.59 46.31
CA LEU A 93 -11.43 -7.50 45.23
C LEU A 93 -9.90 -7.74 45.23
N PRO A 94 -9.33 -8.34 46.33
CA PRO A 94 -7.90 -8.62 46.39
C PRO A 94 -7.46 -9.47 45.18
N GLY A 95 -6.31 -9.13 44.62
CA GLY A 95 -5.76 -9.76 43.41
C GLY A 95 -6.39 -9.31 42.08
N ILE A 96 -7.35 -8.42 42.12
CA ILE A 96 -7.91 -7.80 40.91
C ILE A 96 -7.32 -6.40 40.75
N SER A 97 -6.85 -6.10 39.56
CA SER A 97 -6.30 -4.79 39.22
C SER A 97 -6.86 -4.26 37.91
N ILE A 98 -6.84 -2.95 37.79
CA ILE A 98 -7.16 -2.26 36.55
C ILE A 98 -5.88 -1.64 36.03
N GLU A 99 -5.42 -2.16 34.92
CA GLU A 99 -4.28 -1.59 34.23
C GLU A 99 -4.73 -0.47 33.30
N LYS A 100 -4.04 0.66 33.42
CA LYS A 100 -4.18 1.80 32.52
C LYS A 100 -3.20 1.60 31.37
N GLY A 101 -3.71 1.63 30.15
CA GLY A 101 -2.94 1.54 28.94
C GLY A 101 -3.42 2.54 27.89
N SER A 102 -2.96 2.38 26.68
CA SER A 102 -3.46 3.12 25.54
C SER A 102 -3.87 2.16 24.41
N LYS A 103 -4.89 2.54 23.68
CA LYS A 103 -5.38 1.87 22.49
C LYS A 103 -5.19 2.78 21.29
N ARG A 104 -4.78 2.21 20.16
CA ARG A 104 -4.75 2.95 18.90
C ARG A 104 -6.15 3.24 18.41
N LYS A 105 -6.40 4.47 18.03
CA LYS A 105 -7.59 4.90 17.32
C LYS A 105 -7.16 5.54 16.01
N TYR A 106 -7.60 4.93 14.92
CA TYR A 106 -7.35 5.40 13.57
C TYR A 106 -8.43 6.40 13.21
N LYS A 107 -8.03 7.66 12.95
CA LYS A 107 -8.95 8.72 12.54
C LYS A 107 -9.25 8.51 11.07
N VAL A 108 -10.47 8.10 10.83
CA VAL A 108 -10.99 7.91 9.49
C VAL A 108 -11.87 9.11 9.21
N GLY A 109 -11.46 9.98 8.30
CA GLY A 109 -12.15 11.19 7.82
C GLY A 109 -13.19 11.85 8.76
N ASP A 110 -13.03 13.13 8.99
CA ASP A 110 -13.85 13.91 9.94
C ASP A 110 -15.27 14.24 9.41
N THR A 111 -15.75 13.49 8.44
CA THR A 111 -17.08 13.69 7.88
C THR A 111 -18.03 12.59 8.37
N SER A 112 -19.04 13.00 9.08
CA SER A 112 -20.14 12.23 9.69
C SER A 112 -20.91 11.27 8.76
N ALA A 113 -20.42 10.98 7.57
CA ALA A 113 -21.13 10.19 6.57
C ALA A 113 -20.34 9.06 5.91
N SER A 114 -19.03 8.94 6.08
CA SER A 114 -18.30 7.86 5.41
C SER A 114 -16.93 7.63 6.05
N SER A 115 -16.71 6.43 6.54
CA SER A 115 -15.37 5.92 6.81
C SER A 115 -14.51 6.00 5.54
N THR A 116 -13.24 6.36 5.67
CA THR A 116 -12.25 6.31 4.58
C THR A 116 -11.38 5.07 4.75
N PRO A 117 -11.92 3.87 4.49
CA PRO A 117 -11.26 2.63 4.87
C PRO A 117 -9.95 2.39 4.12
N SER A 118 -9.67 3.08 3.01
CA SER A 118 -8.41 2.89 2.27
C SER A 118 -7.14 3.22 3.06
N PHE A 119 -7.24 4.00 4.13
CA PHE A 119 -6.12 4.19 5.06
C PHE A 119 -5.67 2.89 5.73
N SER A 120 -6.53 1.88 5.79
CA SER A 120 -6.21 0.62 6.45
C SER A 120 -4.98 -0.06 5.88
N HIS A 121 -4.82 -0.06 4.57
CA HIS A 121 -3.66 -0.65 3.91
C HIS A 121 -2.37 0.17 4.13
N LEU A 122 -2.50 1.47 4.35
CA LEU A 122 -1.37 2.38 4.59
C LEU A 122 -0.94 2.34 6.05
N LEU A 123 -1.85 2.66 6.96
CA LEU A 123 -1.55 2.74 8.38
C LEU A 123 -1.31 1.35 8.98
N GLY A 124 -2.11 0.36 8.56
CA GLY A 124 -2.08 -0.96 9.17
C GLY A 124 -2.79 -0.99 10.51
N TYR A 125 -2.46 -1.95 11.36
CA TYR A 125 -3.03 -2.13 12.69
C TYR A 125 -2.05 -2.82 13.64
N LEU A 126 -2.33 -2.71 14.94
CA LEU A 126 -1.63 -3.42 16.00
C LEU A 126 -2.33 -4.74 16.33
N GLY A 127 -1.57 -5.73 16.71
CA GLY A 127 -2.07 -7.00 17.22
C GLY A 127 -1.10 -7.63 18.20
N LYS A 128 -1.57 -8.63 18.97
CA LYS A 128 -0.75 -9.36 19.93
C LYS A 128 0.43 -10.07 19.26
N LEU A 129 1.52 -10.19 19.98
CA LEU A 129 2.62 -11.08 19.60
C LEU A 129 2.09 -12.50 19.39
N ASN A 130 2.48 -13.13 18.29
CA ASN A 130 2.36 -14.57 18.14
C ASN A 130 3.63 -15.27 18.67
N ASP A 131 3.62 -16.60 18.75
CA ASP A 131 4.73 -17.36 19.34
C ASP A 131 6.06 -17.14 18.60
N GLU A 132 6.03 -17.06 17.26
CA GLU A 132 7.22 -16.80 16.43
C GLU A 132 7.79 -15.40 16.67
N GLU A 133 6.91 -14.39 16.73
CA GLU A 133 7.28 -13.01 17.03
C GLU A 133 7.82 -12.88 18.45
N ALA A 134 7.22 -13.56 19.44
CA ALA A 134 7.67 -13.56 20.82
C ALA A 134 9.09 -14.12 20.95
N VAL A 135 9.40 -15.21 20.24
CA VAL A 135 10.75 -15.79 20.20
C VAL A 135 11.73 -14.83 19.53
N ARG A 136 11.37 -14.28 18.37
CA ARG A 136 12.24 -13.38 17.59
C ARG A 136 12.55 -12.07 18.33
N LEU A 137 11.60 -11.55 19.09
CA LEU A 137 11.67 -10.23 19.73
C LEU A 137 12.04 -10.29 21.22
N LYS A 138 12.34 -11.48 21.77
CA LYS A 138 12.63 -11.73 23.18
C LYS A 138 13.69 -10.77 23.73
N ASP A 139 14.78 -10.57 22.99
CA ASP A 139 15.91 -9.74 23.42
C ASP A 139 15.74 -8.25 23.03
N SER A 140 14.63 -7.90 22.39
CA SER A 140 14.31 -6.54 21.96
C SER A 140 13.44 -5.78 22.97
N GLY A 141 13.29 -6.32 24.19
CA GLY A 141 12.54 -5.68 25.29
C GLY A 141 11.03 -5.71 25.10
N TYR A 142 10.49 -6.67 24.34
CA TYR A 142 9.05 -6.93 24.24
C TYR A 142 8.59 -7.83 25.37
N LEU A 143 7.40 -7.53 25.86
CA LEU A 143 6.69 -8.37 26.81
C LEU A 143 5.67 -9.24 26.08
N LEU A 144 5.35 -10.41 26.61
CA LEU A 144 4.46 -11.38 25.95
C LEU A 144 3.04 -10.84 25.64
N PHE A 145 2.63 -9.81 26.37
CA PHE A 145 1.33 -9.17 26.20
C PHE A 145 1.37 -7.91 25.33
N ASP A 146 2.53 -7.56 24.78
CA ASP A 146 2.66 -6.38 23.91
C ASP A 146 1.84 -6.51 22.63
N ASN A 147 1.44 -5.35 22.13
CA ASN A 147 0.90 -5.20 20.79
C ASN A 147 2.00 -4.67 19.87
N ILE A 148 2.10 -5.26 18.68
CA ILE A 148 3.07 -4.85 17.65
C ILE A 148 2.34 -4.50 16.35
N GLY A 149 3.00 -3.73 15.49
CA GLY A 149 2.52 -3.48 14.13
C GLY A 149 2.45 -4.76 13.29
N LYS A 150 1.26 -5.12 12.82
CA LYS A 150 1.04 -6.33 12.01
C LYS A 150 1.11 -6.07 10.53
N THR A 151 0.65 -4.92 10.10
CA THR A 151 0.61 -4.50 8.69
C THR A 151 0.90 -3.01 8.57
N GLY A 152 1.03 -2.52 7.33
CA GLY A 152 1.17 -1.09 7.02
C GLY A 152 2.36 -0.41 7.71
N LEU A 153 2.25 0.90 7.88
CA LEU A 153 3.27 1.74 8.52
C LEU A 153 3.48 1.38 9.99
N GLU A 154 2.43 0.93 10.69
CA GLU A 154 2.56 0.42 12.06
C GLU A 154 3.59 -0.70 12.16
N LYS A 155 3.67 -1.57 11.13
CA LYS A 155 4.67 -2.65 11.04
C LYS A 155 6.02 -2.15 10.56
N SER A 156 6.05 -1.34 9.50
CA SER A 156 7.31 -0.86 8.91
C SER A 156 8.12 0.01 9.87
N TYR A 157 7.44 0.81 10.67
CA TYR A 157 8.03 1.73 11.62
C TYR A 157 7.85 1.31 13.09
N GLU A 158 7.63 0.02 13.34
CA GLU A 158 7.43 -0.53 14.69
C GLU A 158 8.51 -0.10 15.67
N SER A 159 9.80 -0.23 15.30
CA SER A 159 10.94 0.11 16.15
C SER A 159 10.99 1.58 16.53
N GLU A 160 10.51 2.46 15.65
CA GLU A 160 10.53 3.90 15.84
C GLU A 160 9.29 4.39 16.62
N LEU A 161 8.12 3.81 16.30
CA LEU A 161 6.84 4.20 16.88
C LEU A 161 6.63 3.68 18.31
N ARG A 162 7.18 2.49 18.65
CA ARG A 162 6.87 1.81 19.94
C ARG A 162 7.34 2.56 21.17
N GLY A 163 8.48 3.24 21.11
CA GLY A 163 9.14 3.79 22.30
C GLY A 163 9.83 2.72 23.16
N LYS A 164 10.30 3.12 24.33
CA LYS A 164 11.01 2.23 25.27
C LYS A 164 10.38 2.30 26.65
N TYR A 165 10.16 1.16 27.24
CA TYR A 165 9.64 1.06 28.60
C TYR A 165 10.54 1.73 29.62
N GLY A 166 9.93 2.39 30.59
CA GLY A 166 10.61 2.81 31.83
C GLY A 166 10.69 1.67 32.84
N LEU A 167 11.58 1.80 33.78
CA LEU A 167 11.76 0.87 34.87
C LEU A 167 11.55 1.59 36.20
N LYS A 168 10.73 0.97 37.06
CA LYS A 168 10.55 1.40 38.46
C LYS A 168 11.02 0.29 39.38
N LYS A 169 12.02 0.57 40.19
CA LYS A 169 12.53 -0.35 41.22
C LYS A 169 11.92 0.06 42.54
N VAL A 170 11.18 -0.85 43.15
CA VAL A 170 10.48 -0.60 44.42
C VAL A 170 10.94 -1.56 45.49
N GLU A 171 10.92 -1.08 46.74
CA GLU A 171 11.00 -1.90 47.91
C GLU A 171 9.58 -2.32 48.31
N VAL A 172 9.37 -3.60 48.57
CA VAL A 172 8.07 -4.15 48.95
C VAL A 172 8.13 -4.77 50.35
N ASP A 173 7.03 -4.74 51.06
CA ASP A 173 6.88 -5.46 52.34
C ASP A 173 6.71 -6.99 52.13
N ALA A 174 6.61 -7.74 53.23
CA ALA A 174 6.48 -9.20 53.20
C ALA A 174 5.22 -9.73 52.47
N ILE A 175 4.27 -8.84 52.14
CA ILE A 175 3.04 -9.16 51.41
C ILE A 175 2.98 -8.49 50.05
N GLY A 176 4.12 -7.96 49.54
CA GLY A 176 4.28 -7.43 48.21
C GLY A 176 3.77 -5.99 47.99
N ARG A 177 3.47 -5.25 49.06
CA ARG A 177 3.03 -3.84 48.95
C ARG A 177 4.23 -2.92 48.82
N GLU A 178 4.16 -2.01 47.86
CA GLU A 178 5.17 -0.98 47.64
C GLU A 178 5.34 -0.10 48.89
N GLN A 179 6.55 -0.01 49.39
CA GLN A 179 6.95 0.81 50.54
C GLN A 179 7.71 2.05 50.08
N ASN A 180 8.76 1.85 49.29
CA ASN A 180 9.63 2.90 48.79
C ASN A 180 9.97 2.71 47.34
N VAL A 181 10.12 3.82 46.59
CA VAL A 181 10.69 3.82 45.23
C VAL A 181 12.19 3.99 45.35
N LEU A 182 12.96 2.97 45.01
CA LEU A 182 14.42 2.98 45.08
C LEU A 182 15.08 3.63 43.88
N ALA A 183 14.49 3.45 42.70
CA ALA A 183 14.96 4.06 41.44
C ALA A 183 13.83 4.08 40.42
N GLU A 184 13.82 5.11 39.58
CA GLU A 184 12.91 5.22 38.47
C GLU A 184 13.63 5.73 37.23
N ASN A 185 13.55 4.95 36.14
CA ASN A 185 13.94 5.39 34.81
C ASN A 185 12.65 5.67 34.01
N PRO A 186 12.39 6.91 33.62
CA PRO A 186 11.16 7.23 32.90
C PRO A 186 11.09 6.54 31.53
N PRO A 187 9.88 6.22 31.04
CA PRO A 187 9.70 5.68 29.71
C PRO A 187 10.09 6.72 28.66
N GLN A 188 10.57 6.24 27.52
CA GLN A 188 10.84 7.07 26.35
C GLN A 188 9.72 6.86 25.35
N ALA A 189 8.96 7.92 25.05
CA ALA A 189 7.90 7.86 24.03
C ALA A 189 8.47 7.53 22.65
N GLY A 190 7.71 6.85 21.85
CA GLY A 190 8.05 6.58 20.45
C GLY A 190 8.11 7.86 19.61
N LYS A 191 8.89 7.83 18.54
CA LYS A 191 8.96 8.95 17.61
C LYS A 191 7.64 9.10 16.86
N ASN A 192 7.25 10.33 16.61
CA ASN A 192 6.14 10.63 15.71
C ASN A 192 6.56 10.42 14.26
N LEU A 193 5.65 9.93 13.44
CA LEU A 193 5.85 9.74 12.00
C LEU A 193 5.00 10.76 11.24
N VAL A 194 5.66 11.64 10.50
CA VAL A 194 4.97 12.58 9.61
C VAL A 194 5.11 12.07 8.18
N LEU A 195 3.98 11.87 7.52
CA LEU A 195 3.90 11.27 6.20
C LEU A 195 4.03 12.31 5.08
N THR A 196 4.31 11.83 3.88
CA THR A 196 4.15 12.57 2.62
C THR A 196 2.70 12.60 2.16
N LEU A 197 1.87 11.72 2.71
CA LEU A 197 0.46 11.55 2.40
C LEU A 197 -0.33 12.83 2.69
N ASP A 198 -1.23 13.18 1.79
CA ASP A 198 -2.21 14.24 1.95
C ASP A 198 -3.59 13.63 2.19
N ILE A 199 -4.15 13.82 3.38
CA ILE A 199 -5.44 13.22 3.75
C ILE A 199 -6.57 13.60 2.79
N GLU A 200 -6.60 14.85 2.35
CA GLU A 200 -7.66 15.30 1.44
C GLU A 200 -7.49 14.71 0.03
N ALA A 201 -6.23 14.50 -0.41
CA ALA A 201 -5.95 13.80 -1.66
C ALA A 201 -6.39 12.33 -1.58
N GLN A 202 -6.11 11.67 -0.46
CA GLN A 202 -6.51 10.28 -0.21
C GLN A 202 -8.04 10.12 -0.23
N GLU A 203 -8.75 10.97 0.51
CA GLU A 203 -10.21 10.97 0.57
C GLU A 203 -10.85 11.27 -0.79
N LYS A 204 -10.30 12.24 -1.51
CA LYS A 204 -10.77 12.59 -2.85
C LYS A 204 -10.60 11.43 -3.83
N LEU A 205 -9.43 10.80 -3.82
CA LEU A 205 -9.14 9.67 -4.69
C LEU A 205 -10.04 8.47 -4.40
N GLU A 206 -10.23 8.14 -3.13
CA GLU A 206 -11.13 7.05 -2.71
C GLU A 206 -12.57 7.32 -3.14
N THR A 207 -13.06 8.55 -2.93
CA THR A 207 -14.42 8.94 -3.32
C THR A 207 -14.65 8.79 -4.82
N LEU A 208 -13.68 9.20 -5.64
CA LEU A 208 -13.75 9.06 -7.11
C LEU A 208 -13.76 7.59 -7.53
N ILE A 209 -12.92 6.76 -6.92
CA ILE A 209 -12.90 5.32 -7.16
C ILE A 209 -14.25 4.70 -6.80
N LYS A 210 -14.76 4.95 -5.59
CA LYS A 210 -16.05 4.40 -5.13
C LYS A 210 -17.19 4.78 -6.06
N SER A 211 -17.24 6.05 -6.48
CA SER A 211 -18.26 6.54 -7.42
C SER A 211 -18.18 5.83 -8.77
N MET A 212 -16.98 5.69 -9.33
CA MET A 212 -16.79 5.00 -10.60
C MET A 212 -17.14 3.51 -10.52
N LEU A 213 -16.73 2.85 -9.43
CA LEU A 213 -17.06 1.44 -9.22
C LEU A 213 -18.58 1.23 -9.08
N ALA A 214 -19.28 2.14 -8.40
CA ALA A 214 -20.75 2.09 -8.28
C ALA A 214 -21.43 2.25 -9.63
N ILE A 215 -21.01 3.23 -10.45
CA ILE A 215 -21.57 3.48 -11.79
C ILE A 215 -21.33 2.29 -12.73
N THR A 216 -20.16 1.67 -12.66
CA THR A 216 -19.76 0.60 -13.60
C THR A 216 -20.07 -0.81 -13.11
N GLY A 217 -20.55 -0.96 -11.88
CA GLY A 217 -20.77 -2.26 -11.23
C GLY A 217 -19.47 -3.01 -10.89
N ARG A 218 -18.30 -2.37 -11.02
CA ARG A 218 -17.01 -2.98 -10.67
C ARG A 218 -16.78 -2.99 -9.16
N LYS A 219 -15.88 -3.85 -8.69
CA LYS A 219 -15.71 -4.09 -7.25
C LYS A 219 -14.30 -3.76 -6.74
N LYS A 220 -13.30 -3.77 -7.62
CA LYS A 220 -11.90 -3.75 -7.22
C LYS A 220 -11.11 -2.73 -8.04
N ALA A 221 -10.32 -1.91 -7.36
CA ALA A 221 -9.46 -0.92 -7.97
C ALA A 221 -8.22 -0.62 -7.10
N ALA A 222 -7.20 -0.06 -7.73
CA ALA A 222 -6.07 0.55 -7.05
C ALA A 222 -5.69 1.86 -7.74
N ALA A 223 -5.25 2.85 -6.97
CA ALA A 223 -4.71 4.07 -7.53
C ALA A 223 -3.57 4.62 -6.68
N ILE A 224 -2.58 5.20 -7.33
CA ILE A 224 -1.41 5.81 -6.72
C ILE A 224 -1.25 7.23 -7.25
N VAL A 225 -0.99 8.15 -6.34
CA VAL A 225 -0.62 9.52 -6.62
C VAL A 225 0.74 9.80 -5.99
N MET A 226 1.73 10.18 -6.79
CA MET A 226 3.08 10.41 -6.29
C MET A 226 3.73 11.63 -6.94
N ASP A 227 4.66 12.25 -6.23
CA ASP A 227 5.54 13.28 -6.77
C ASP A 227 6.67 12.60 -7.57
N PRO A 228 6.82 12.90 -8.87
CA PRO A 228 7.86 12.28 -9.67
C PRO A 228 9.28 12.78 -9.35
N ARG A 229 9.43 13.83 -8.57
CA ARG A 229 10.71 14.47 -8.30
C ARG A 229 11.49 13.77 -7.18
N ASP A 230 10.78 13.22 -6.20
CA ASP A 230 11.38 12.62 -4.99
C ASP A 230 10.80 11.26 -4.60
N GLY A 231 9.67 10.84 -5.19
CA GLY A 231 9.01 9.59 -4.86
C GLY A 231 7.98 9.69 -3.72
N SER A 232 7.73 10.89 -3.19
CA SER A 232 6.71 11.11 -2.17
C SER A 232 5.34 10.61 -2.63
N VAL A 233 4.74 9.66 -1.91
CA VAL A 233 3.39 9.15 -2.17
C VAL A 233 2.39 10.07 -1.48
N LEU A 234 1.58 10.78 -2.28
CA LEU A 234 0.59 11.74 -1.81
C LEU A 234 -0.76 11.09 -1.49
N ALA A 235 -1.11 10.02 -2.22
CA ALA A 235 -2.27 9.18 -1.97
C ALA A 235 -2.04 7.78 -2.56
N LEU A 236 -2.56 6.76 -1.90
CA LEU A 236 -2.53 5.38 -2.36
C LEU A 236 -3.80 4.67 -1.89
N VAL A 237 -4.63 4.28 -2.83
CA VAL A 237 -5.90 3.59 -2.58
C VAL A 237 -5.81 2.16 -3.08
N SER A 238 -6.21 1.21 -2.24
CA SER A 238 -6.52 -0.17 -2.59
C SER A 238 -7.96 -0.44 -2.18
N TRP A 239 -8.83 -0.76 -3.13
CA TRP A 239 -10.25 -0.98 -2.89
C TRP A 239 -10.70 -2.39 -3.33
N PRO A 240 -11.57 -3.10 -2.57
CA PRO A 240 -12.10 -2.70 -1.26
C PRO A 240 -11.03 -2.72 -0.17
N ALA A 241 -11.36 -2.09 0.96
CA ALA A 241 -10.51 -1.96 2.12
C ALA A 241 -11.26 -2.41 3.39
N PHE A 242 -10.62 -2.31 4.55
CA PHE A 242 -11.17 -2.73 5.84
C PHE A 242 -11.10 -1.58 6.86
N ASP A 243 -11.70 -1.74 8.04
CA ASP A 243 -11.58 -0.77 9.13
C ASP A 243 -10.46 -1.20 10.09
N ASN A 244 -9.41 -0.37 10.22
CA ASN A 244 -8.32 -0.61 11.17
C ASN A 244 -8.81 -0.68 12.63
N ASN A 245 -9.85 0.10 12.98
CA ASN A 245 -10.37 0.16 14.34
C ASN A 245 -10.99 -1.17 14.78
N GLU A 246 -11.50 -1.98 13.85
CA GLU A 246 -11.97 -3.32 14.17
C GLU A 246 -10.84 -4.26 14.64
N PHE A 247 -9.61 -3.99 14.21
CA PHE A 247 -8.42 -4.75 14.63
C PHE A 247 -7.79 -4.21 15.91
N SER A 248 -8.05 -2.94 16.23
CA SER A 248 -7.45 -2.26 17.37
C SER A 248 -8.00 -2.80 18.70
N GLY A 249 -7.14 -3.52 19.42
CA GLY A 249 -7.49 -4.21 20.67
C GLY A 249 -8.09 -5.59 20.47
N GLY A 250 -7.90 -6.18 19.30
CA GLY A 250 -8.35 -7.52 18.94
C GLY A 250 -9.64 -7.54 18.11
N ILE A 251 -9.61 -8.26 17.01
CA ILE A 251 -10.78 -8.46 16.15
C ILE A 251 -11.54 -9.73 16.57
N SER A 252 -12.86 -9.68 16.58
CA SER A 252 -13.67 -10.88 16.80
C SER A 252 -13.52 -11.89 15.65
N GLN A 253 -13.61 -13.18 15.93
CA GLN A 253 -13.58 -14.22 14.91
C GLN A 253 -14.66 -14.00 13.83
N GLN A 254 -15.83 -13.54 14.23
CA GLN A 254 -16.93 -13.24 13.31
C GLN A 254 -16.56 -12.13 12.33
N ASN A 255 -16.00 -11.01 12.79
CA ASN A 255 -15.59 -9.89 11.94
C ASN A 255 -14.40 -10.28 11.06
N TYR A 256 -13.43 -11.02 11.60
CA TYR A 256 -12.30 -11.52 10.81
C TYR A 256 -12.77 -12.43 9.68
N ASN A 257 -13.70 -13.35 9.97
CA ASN A 257 -14.27 -14.25 8.97
C ASN A 257 -14.98 -13.51 7.83
N LYS A 258 -15.64 -12.36 8.08
CA LYS A 258 -16.22 -11.53 7.02
C LYS A 258 -15.16 -11.07 6.03
N TYR A 259 -13.98 -10.64 6.51
CA TYR A 259 -12.90 -10.16 5.65
C TYR A 259 -12.24 -11.28 4.85
N ILE A 260 -11.97 -12.45 5.46
CA ILE A 260 -11.28 -13.56 4.76
C ILE A 260 -12.20 -14.32 3.78
N GLN A 261 -13.51 -14.29 4.00
CA GLN A 261 -14.50 -14.94 3.13
C GLN A 261 -14.97 -14.03 2.00
N ASP A 262 -14.69 -12.72 2.05
CA ASP A 262 -15.05 -11.80 0.97
C ASP A 262 -14.19 -12.08 -0.27
N GLN A 263 -14.85 -12.47 -1.37
CA GLN A 263 -14.22 -12.77 -2.66
C GLN A 263 -13.49 -11.55 -3.27
N ASN A 264 -13.78 -10.34 -2.79
CA ASN A 264 -13.08 -9.14 -3.21
C ASN A 264 -11.79 -8.88 -2.44
N ASN A 265 -11.47 -9.72 -1.42
CA ASN A 265 -10.22 -9.69 -0.65
C ASN A 265 -9.88 -8.29 -0.10
N PRO A 266 -10.68 -7.72 0.83
CA PRO A 266 -10.47 -6.37 1.34
C PRO A 266 -9.17 -6.20 2.15
N LEU A 267 -8.60 -7.27 2.71
CA LEU A 267 -7.31 -7.23 3.41
C LEU A 267 -6.10 -7.15 2.47
N PHE A 268 -6.29 -7.40 1.18
CA PHE A 268 -5.21 -7.44 0.21
C PHE A 268 -4.90 -6.06 -0.36
N ASN A 269 -3.66 -5.58 -0.19
CA ASN A 269 -3.21 -4.31 -0.76
C ASN A 269 -2.87 -4.47 -2.25
N ARG A 270 -3.84 -4.18 -3.12
CA ARG A 270 -3.72 -4.29 -4.57
C ARG A 270 -2.71 -3.35 -5.18
N ALA A 271 -2.50 -2.20 -4.54
CA ALA A 271 -1.63 -1.16 -5.08
C ALA A 271 -0.17 -1.59 -5.14
N ILE A 272 0.27 -2.41 -4.18
CA ILE A 272 1.66 -2.86 -4.04
C ILE A 272 1.83 -4.37 -4.15
N GLY A 273 0.82 -5.15 -3.77
CA GLY A 273 0.87 -6.63 -3.74
C GLY A 273 0.22 -7.30 -4.95
N GLY A 274 -0.67 -6.60 -5.64
CA GLY A 274 -1.34 -7.13 -6.83
C GLY A 274 -0.43 -7.08 -8.06
N ALA A 275 -0.30 -8.21 -8.76
CA ALA A 275 0.48 -8.32 -9.98
C ALA A 275 -0.44 -8.59 -11.18
N TYR A 276 -0.45 -7.68 -12.15
CA TYR A 276 -1.37 -7.66 -13.27
C TYR A 276 -0.65 -7.48 -14.61
N PRO A 277 -1.16 -7.98 -15.73
CA PRO A 277 -0.67 -7.58 -17.05
C PRO A 277 -0.77 -6.04 -17.19
N SER A 278 0.30 -5.41 -17.65
CA SER A 278 0.37 -3.94 -17.73
C SER A 278 -0.43 -3.35 -18.89
N GLY A 279 -0.77 -4.19 -19.87
CA GLY A 279 -1.30 -3.68 -21.14
C GLY A 279 -0.40 -2.61 -21.74
N SER A 280 -0.99 -1.71 -22.47
CA SER A 280 -0.26 -0.69 -23.24
C SER A 280 0.52 0.35 -22.40
N THR A 281 0.51 0.30 -21.07
CA THR A 281 1.31 1.22 -20.26
C THR A 281 2.82 0.95 -20.40
N VAL A 282 3.22 -0.32 -20.64
CA VAL A 282 4.62 -0.71 -20.85
C VAL A 282 5.22 -0.14 -22.16
N LYS A 283 4.38 0.29 -23.12
CA LYS A 283 4.84 0.86 -24.37
C LYS A 283 5.74 2.08 -24.21
N LEU A 284 5.64 2.77 -23.08
CA LEU A 284 6.55 3.86 -22.73
C LEU A 284 7.99 3.37 -22.61
N ILE A 285 8.19 2.23 -21.95
CA ILE A 285 9.50 1.59 -21.78
C ILE A 285 10.00 1.05 -23.13
N VAL A 286 9.13 0.41 -23.91
CA VAL A 286 9.49 -0.15 -25.23
C VAL A 286 9.90 0.96 -26.20
N ALA A 287 9.19 2.11 -26.20
CA ALA A 287 9.56 3.27 -27.01
C ALA A 287 10.91 3.85 -26.59
N ALA A 288 11.13 4.02 -25.29
CA ALA A 288 12.40 4.50 -24.74
C ALA A 288 13.57 3.59 -25.12
N ALA A 289 13.39 2.27 -24.98
CA ALA A 289 14.37 1.27 -25.36
C ALA A 289 14.66 1.27 -26.87
N GLY A 290 13.61 1.33 -27.70
CA GLY A 290 13.76 1.34 -29.16
C GLY A 290 14.53 2.56 -29.69
N LEU A 291 14.26 3.73 -29.10
CA LEU A 291 14.99 4.96 -29.41
C LEU A 291 16.45 4.89 -28.91
N GLN A 292 16.68 4.41 -27.68
CA GLN A 292 18.01 4.35 -27.08
C GLN A 292 18.93 3.35 -27.80
N GLU A 293 18.41 2.20 -28.19
CA GLU A 293 19.12 1.16 -28.95
C GLU A 293 19.22 1.48 -30.45
N LYS A 294 18.69 2.65 -30.88
CA LYS A 294 18.64 3.08 -32.29
C LYS A 294 17.94 2.06 -33.23
N VAL A 295 17.08 1.22 -32.68
CA VAL A 295 16.17 0.34 -33.45
C VAL A 295 15.15 1.19 -34.19
N ILE A 296 14.70 2.27 -33.59
CA ILE A 296 13.87 3.30 -34.21
C ILE A 296 14.51 4.68 -34.00
N ALA A 297 14.26 5.57 -34.95
CA ALA A 297 14.56 7.00 -34.86
C ALA A 297 13.25 7.81 -34.75
N PRO A 298 13.29 9.11 -34.41
CA PRO A 298 12.09 9.94 -34.32
C PRO A 298 11.25 9.95 -35.61
N GLY A 299 11.92 9.85 -36.76
CA GLY A 299 11.28 9.81 -38.10
C GLY A 299 10.91 8.41 -38.61
N THR A 300 11.25 7.34 -37.88
CA THR A 300 10.90 5.98 -38.30
C THR A 300 9.39 5.82 -38.35
N MET A 301 8.86 5.36 -39.48
CA MET A 301 7.44 5.15 -39.70
C MET A 301 7.15 3.70 -40.10
N PHE A 302 6.14 3.11 -39.49
CA PHE A 302 5.56 1.84 -39.93
C PHE A 302 4.11 2.04 -40.38
N LEU A 303 3.71 1.29 -41.40
CA LEU A 303 2.33 1.29 -41.86
C LEU A 303 1.49 0.32 -41.01
N SER A 304 0.57 0.86 -40.20
CA SER A 304 -0.39 0.04 -39.45
C SER A 304 -1.65 -0.17 -40.29
N VAL A 305 -1.91 -1.42 -40.64
CA VAL A 305 -3.07 -1.88 -41.44
C VAL A 305 -4.01 -2.77 -40.61
N GLY A 306 -3.91 -2.73 -39.28
CA GLY A 306 -4.77 -3.50 -38.36
C GLY A 306 -4.13 -4.73 -37.77
N GLY A 307 -2.88 -5.03 -38.07
CA GLY A 307 -2.12 -6.12 -37.48
C GLY A 307 -0.91 -6.57 -38.31
N LEU A 308 -0.17 -7.53 -37.78
CA LEU A 308 0.92 -8.23 -38.48
C LEU A 308 0.60 -9.71 -38.61
N GLN A 309 0.84 -10.28 -39.78
CA GLN A 309 0.70 -11.72 -40.01
C GLN A 309 2.06 -12.43 -39.93
N ILE A 310 2.15 -13.44 -39.09
CA ILE A 310 3.31 -14.32 -38.94
C ILE A 310 2.84 -15.77 -39.12
N GLY A 311 3.20 -16.41 -40.21
CA GLY A 311 2.62 -17.69 -40.57
C GLY A 311 1.10 -17.61 -40.62
N ASP A 312 0.41 -18.49 -39.92
CA ASP A 312 -1.04 -18.54 -39.85
C ASP A 312 -1.65 -17.64 -38.75
N ARG A 313 -0.81 -16.97 -37.96
CA ARG A 313 -1.28 -16.11 -36.85
C ARG A 313 -1.28 -14.63 -37.24
N ILE A 314 -2.34 -13.93 -36.83
CA ILE A 314 -2.46 -12.47 -36.98
C ILE A 314 -2.36 -11.83 -35.60
N PHE A 315 -1.33 -11.00 -35.39
CA PHE A 315 -1.18 -10.16 -34.21
C PHE A 315 -1.92 -8.84 -34.49
N ARG A 316 -3.10 -8.70 -33.91
CA ARG A 316 -4.04 -7.62 -34.26
C ARG A 316 -3.69 -6.30 -33.55
N ASP A 317 -3.93 -5.20 -34.27
CA ASP A 317 -4.09 -3.90 -33.62
C ASP A 317 -5.51 -3.79 -33.03
N TRP A 318 -5.70 -2.87 -32.08
CA TRP A 318 -7.02 -2.66 -31.49
C TRP A 318 -8.00 -1.98 -32.45
N LYS A 319 -7.49 -1.21 -33.43
CA LYS A 319 -8.29 -0.52 -34.46
C LYS A 319 -8.34 -1.36 -35.73
N VAL A 320 -9.53 -1.72 -36.15
CA VAL A 320 -9.74 -2.38 -37.44
C VAL A 320 -9.30 -1.46 -38.56
N GLY A 321 -8.56 -1.98 -39.56
CA GLY A 321 -7.96 -1.20 -40.62
C GLY A 321 -6.71 -0.41 -40.26
N GLY A 322 -6.34 -0.39 -38.97
CA GLY A 322 -5.09 0.22 -38.51
C GLY A 322 -5.11 1.74 -38.42
N HIS A 323 -3.92 2.32 -38.29
CA HIS A 323 -3.70 3.75 -38.03
C HIS A 323 -2.96 4.48 -39.14
N GLY A 324 -2.69 3.79 -40.25
CA GLY A 324 -1.86 4.32 -41.35
C GLY A 324 -0.39 4.48 -40.93
N PHE A 325 0.31 5.37 -41.60
CA PHE A 325 1.70 5.67 -41.26
C PHE A 325 1.82 6.24 -39.84
N THR A 326 2.67 5.61 -39.06
CA THR A 326 2.76 5.84 -37.61
C THR A 326 4.22 5.91 -37.20
N ASN A 327 4.62 7.01 -36.56
CA ASN A 327 5.92 7.18 -35.89
C ASN A 327 5.77 6.93 -34.39
N VAL A 328 6.85 7.05 -33.63
CA VAL A 328 6.90 6.72 -32.19
C VAL A 328 5.91 7.57 -31.35
N THR A 329 5.82 8.88 -31.60
CA THR A 329 4.93 9.74 -30.81
C THR A 329 3.46 9.46 -31.11
N LYS A 330 3.10 9.29 -32.37
CA LYS A 330 1.75 8.86 -32.77
C LYS A 330 1.42 7.45 -32.25
N ALA A 331 2.39 6.54 -32.23
CA ALA A 331 2.22 5.20 -31.69
C ALA A 331 1.91 5.19 -30.19
N ILE A 332 2.56 6.05 -29.42
CA ILE A 332 2.26 6.26 -28.00
C ILE A 332 0.86 6.89 -27.86
N ALA A 333 0.58 7.95 -28.61
CA ALA A 333 -0.67 8.70 -28.56
C ALA A 333 -1.91 7.84 -28.82
N TRP A 334 -1.90 7.05 -29.89
CA TRP A 334 -2.99 6.14 -30.27
C TRP A 334 -2.82 4.71 -29.75
N SER A 335 -1.78 4.45 -29.00
CA SER A 335 -1.51 3.10 -28.45
C SER A 335 -1.40 2.02 -29.54
N VAL A 336 -0.77 2.30 -30.67
CA VAL A 336 -0.72 1.45 -31.87
C VAL A 336 0.09 0.18 -31.61
N ASN A 337 -0.55 -0.98 -31.55
CA ASN A 337 0.14 -2.26 -31.30
C ASN A 337 1.12 -2.59 -32.42
N THR A 338 0.74 -2.42 -33.67
CA THR A 338 1.56 -2.74 -34.84
C THR A 338 2.95 -2.09 -34.75
N PHE A 339 3.04 -0.81 -34.36
CA PHE A 339 4.32 -0.10 -34.18
C PHE A 339 5.23 -0.80 -33.14
N PHE A 340 4.64 -1.22 -32.03
CA PHE A 340 5.38 -1.86 -30.93
C PHE A 340 5.74 -3.33 -31.23
N TYR A 341 4.98 -4.00 -32.09
CA TYR A 341 5.39 -5.31 -32.63
C TYR A 341 6.67 -5.18 -33.46
N TYR A 342 6.74 -4.21 -34.38
CA TYR A 342 7.97 -3.91 -35.12
C TYR A 342 9.11 -3.57 -34.18
N THR A 343 8.91 -2.61 -33.29
CA THR A 343 9.97 -2.14 -32.38
C THR A 343 10.49 -3.24 -31.47
N GLY A 344 9.61 -4.08 -30.93
CA GLY A 344 9.99 -5.15 -30.00
C GLY A 344 10.51 -6.39 -30.69
N GLY A 345 9.72 -7.01 -31.54
CA GLY A 345 10.04 -8.32 -32.15
C GLY A 345 10.61 -8.27 -33.55
N GLY A 346 10.49 -7.12 -34.24
CA GLY A 346 10.82 -7.00 -35.66
C GLY A 346 9.76 -7.59 -36.58
N TYR A 347 9.86 -7.36 -37.87
CA TYR A 347 8.99 -7.96 -38.88
C TYR A 347 9.63 -7.88 -40.27
N LYS A 348 9.62 -8.99 -41.02
CA LYS A 348 10.33 -9.15 -42.29
C LYS A 348 11.79 -8.77 -42.10
N ASP A 349 12.32 -7.85 -42.90
CA ASP A 349 13.72 -7.40 -42.86
C ASP A 349 14.02 -6.41 -41.73
N PHE A 350 13.00 -5.96 -40.99
CA PHE A 350 13.19 -5.04 -39.87
C PHE A 350 13.49 -5.81 -38.58
N VAL A 351 14.68 -5.56 -38.02
CA VAL A 351 15.16 -6.19 -36.79
C VAL A 351 14.70 -5.35 -35.59
N GLY A 352 13.89 -5.93 -34.68
CA GLY A 352 13.43 -5.31 -33.44
C GLY A 352 14.45 -5.45 -32.29
N LEU A 353 14.06 -4.98 -31.10
CA LEU A 353 14.86 -5.07 -29.87
C LEU A 353 15.20 -6.52 -29.48
N GLY A 354 14.26 -7.44 -29.70
CA GLY A 354 14.32 -8.79 -29.14
C GLY A 354 14.03 -8.84 -27.64
N VAL A 355 13.76 -10.04 -27.14
CA VAL A 355 13.37 -10.22 -25.73
C VAL A 355 14.47 -9.80 -24.76
N ASP A 356 15.74 -10.06 -25.08
CA ASP A 356 16.86 -9.81 -24.15
C ASP A 356 17.04 -8.31 -23.87
N LYS A 357 16.95 -7.46 -24.90
CA LYS A 357 16.97 -5.99 -24.72
C LYS A 357 15.70 -5.50 -24.04
N LEU A 358 14.52 -5.98 -24.45
CA LEU A 358 13.27 -5.60 -23.82
C LEU A 358 13.27 -5.86 -22.31
N THR A 359 13.63 -7.08 -21.90
CA THR A 359 13.65 -7.45 -20.48
C THR A 359 14.72 -6.67 -19.70
N LYS A 360 15.85 -6.35 -20.33
CA LYS A 360 16.89 -5.50 -19.75
C LYS A 360 16.37 -4.10 -19.45
N TYR A 361 15.71 -3.46 -20.42
CA TYR A 361 15.14 -2.12 -20.20
C TYR A 361 13.97 -2.13 -19.20
N MET A 362 13.12 -3.16 -19.21
CA MET A 362 12.09 -3.31 -18.20
C MET A 362 12.69 -3.33 -16.78
N LYS A 363 13.79 -4.04 -16.56
CA LYS A 363 14.51 -4.04 -15.28
C LYS A 363 15.11 -2.68 -14.94
N TYR A 364 15.67 -1.96 -15.91
CA TYR A 364 16.18 -0.59 -15.68
C TYR A 364 15.08 0.37 -15.21
N PHE A 365 13.82 0.15 -15.59
CA PHE A 365 12.65 0.90 -15.10
C PHE A 365 12.03 0.30 -13.83
N GLY A 366 12.70 -0.63 -13.15
CA GLY A 366 12.29 -1.19 -11.86
C GLY A 366 11.33 -2.39 -11.92
N LEU A 367 11.09 -2.99 -13.10
CA LEU A 367 10.23 -4.17 -13.20
C LEU A 367 10.98 -5.42 -12.72
N SER A 368 10.25 -6.40 -12.19
CA SER A 368 10.76 -7.63 -11.56
C SER A 368 11.54 -7.42 -10.27
N GLU A 369 11.50 -6.24 -9.70
CA GLU A 369 12.12 -5.89 -8.41
C GLU A 369 11.11 -5.14 -7.54
N LYS A 370 11.35 -5.13 -6.22
CA LYS A 370 10.59 -4.28 -5.33
C LYS A 370 10.98 -2.83 -5.56
N THR A 371 10.00 -1.93 -5.57
CA THR A 371 10.28 -0.49 -5.64
C THR A 371 10.92 0.04 -4.36
N GLY A 372 10.76 -0.72 -3.27
CA GLY A 372 11.29 -0.39 -1.95
C GLY A 372 10.41 0.58 -1.17
N ILE A 373 9.10 0.65 -1.49
CA ILE A 373 8.16 1.43 -0.68
C ILE A 373 8.20 0.96 0.78
N ASP A 374 8.06 1.89 1.68
CA ASP A 374 8.08 1.67 3.13
C ASP A 374 6.78 1.02 3.67
N LEU A 375 6.21 0.11 2.89
CA LEU A 375 5.08 -0.75 3.26
C LEU A 375 5.44 -2.23 3.13
N PRO A 376 4.96 -3.08 4.02
CA PRO A 376 5.17 -4.53 3.90
C PRO A 376 4.24 -5.14 2.84
N GLY A 377 4.65 -6.28 2.27
CA GLY A 377 3.82 -7.05 1.35
C GLY A 377 3.91 -6.61 -0.11
N GLU A 378 4.96 -5.86 -0.48
CA GLU A 378 5.22 -5.49 -1.86
C GLU A 378 5.61 -6.70 -2.72
N ALA A 379 4.96 -6.84 -3.88
CA ALA A 379 5.29 -7.83 -4.89
C ALA A 379 6.32 -7.30 -5.90
N THR A 380 7.15 -8.19 -6.42
CA THR A 380 8.18 -7.85 -7.43
C THR A 380 7.61 -7.71 -8.84
N GLY A 381 6.36 -8.13 -9.08
CA GLY A 381 5.92 -8.38 -10.43
C GLY A 381 6.70 -9.50 -11.09
N PHE A 382 6.62 -9.61 -12.41
CA PHE A 382 7.31 -10.67 -13.15
C PHE A 382 7.59 -10.24 -14.59
N VAL A 383 8.85 -10.32 -15.02
CA VAL A 383 9.28 -10.14 -16.41
C VAL A 383 9.75 -11.50 -16.95
N PRO A 384 9.05 -12.08 -17.95
CA PRO A 384 9.40 -13.39 -18.49
C PRO A 384 10.70 -13.35 -19.29
N SER A 385 11.42 -14.50 -19.33
CA SER A 385 12.62 -14.71 -20.12
C SER A 385 12.57 -16.01 -20.90
N LYS A 386 13.47 -16.17 -21.91
CA LYS A 386 13.63 -17.42 -22.65
C LYS A 386 13.86 -18.62 -21.73
N ASP A 387 14.80 -18.47 -20.79
CA ASP A 387 15.15 -19.53 -19.83
C ASP A 387 13.97 -19.90 -18.93
N TRP A 388 13.24 -18.90 -18.43
CA TRP A 388 12.05 -19.16 -17.62
C TRP A 388 10.99 -19.91 -18.42
N LYS A 389 10.70 -19.48 -19.67
CA LYS A 389 9.69 -20.15 -20.50
C LYS A 389 10.07 -21.60 -20.75
N TYR A 390 11.32 -21.84 -21.11
CA TYR A 390 11.83 -23.20 -21.34
C TYR A 390 11.76 -24.07 -20.07
N LYS A 391 12.21 -23.54 -18.93
CA LYS A 391 12.20 -24.27 -17.65
C LYS A 391 10.80 -24.56 -17.13
N THR A 392 9.89 -23.62 -17.27
CA THR A 392 8.56 -23.68 -16.64
C THR A 392 7.50 -24.28 -17.57
N LYS A 393 7.48 -23.84 -18.84
CA LYS A 393 6.45 -24.27 -19.82
C LYS A 393 6.94 -25.36 -20.76
N LYS A 394 8.26 -25.67 -20.75
CA LYS A 394 8.93 -26.59 -21.69
C LYS A 394 8.76 -26.18 -23.16
N GLU A 395 8.67 -24.88 -23.39
CA GLU A 395 8.47 -24.29 -24.71
C GLU A 395 9.62 -23.36 -25.08
N THR A 396 9.97 -23.31 -26.37
CA THR A 396 10.89 -22.33 -26.92
C THR A 396 10.23 -20.94 -26.97
N TRP A 397 11.05 -19.90 -26.87
CA TRP A 397 10.59 -18.52 -27.06
C TRP A 397 10.38 -18.22 -28.54
N PHE A 398 9.20 -17.77 -28.90
CA PHE A 398 8.87 -17.36 -30.27
C PHE A 398 8.76 -15.84 -30.39
N VAL A 399 8.82 -15.32 -31.61
CA VAL A 399 8.64 -13.89 -31.87
C VAL A 399 7.29 -13.36 -31.38
N GLY A 400 6.25 -14.20 -31.40
CA GLY A 400 4.93 -13.85 -30.86
C GLY A 400 4.95 -13.58 -29.35
N ASP A 401 5.82 -14.24 -28.58
CA ASP A 401 5.99 -13.94 -27.14
C ASP A 401 6.59 -12.53 -26.98
N THR A 402 7.54 -12.16 -27.85
CA THR A 402 8.13 -10.82 -27.85
C THR A 402 7.11 -9.76 -28.24
N TYR A 403 6.22 -10.04 -29.20
CA TYR A 403 5.13 -9.15 -29.56
C TYR A 403 4.19 -8.91 -28.36
N ASN A 404 3.75 -9.98 -27.71
CA ASN A 404 2.92 -9.87 -26.51
C ASN A 404 3.61 -9.06 -25.40
N LEU A 405 4.88 -9.35 -25.13
CA LEU A 405 5.69 -8.61 -24.15
C LEU A 405 5.77 -7.11 -24.50
N SER A 406 5.91 -6.77 -25.79
CA SER A 406 6.05 -5.38 -26.24
C SER A 406 4.79 -4.52 -26.06
N ILE A 407 3.64 -5.16 -25.83
CA ILE A 407 2.37 -4.48 -25.60
C ILE A 407 1.80 -4.73 -24.19
N GLY A 408 2.60 -5.36 -23.31
CA GLY A 408 2.22 -5.62 -21.90
C GLY A 408 1.24 -6.76 -21.71
N GLN A 409 1.32 -7.75 -22.59
CA GLN A 409 0.53 -8.96 -22.58
C GLN A 409 1.42 -10.20 -22.38
N GLY A 410 0.83 -11.38 -22.42
CA GLY A 410 1.51 -12.62 -22.16
C GLY A 410 1.79 -12.82 -20.68
N ASP A 411 3.00 -13.21 -20.33
CA ASP A 411 3.39 -13.55 -18.95
C ASP A 411 3.93 -12.34 -18.14
N LEU A 412 3.92 -11.14 -18.71
CA LEU A 412 4.35 -9.92 -17.99
C LEU A 412 3.35 -9.56 -16.90
N LEU A 413 3.83 -9.45 -15.65
CA LEU A 413 3.03 -9.01 -14.52
C LEU A 413 3.72 -7.84 -13.79
N VAL A 414 2.96 -6.80 -13.47
CA VAL A 414 3.44 -5.60 -12.79
C VAL A 414 2.48 -5.17 -11.70
N THR A 415 3.00 -4.47 -10.70
CA THR A 415 2.14 -3.85 -9.68
C THR A 415 1.70 -2.45 -10.15
N PRO A 416 0.55 -1.94 -9.66
CA PRO A 416 0.15 -0.55 -9.90
C PRO A 416 1.21 0.47 -9.46
N LEU A 417 1.92 0.19 -8.38
CA LEU A 417 3.02 1.04 -7.93
C LEU A 417 4.19 1.05 -8.91
N GLN A 418 4.58 -0.09 -9.49
CA GLN A 418 5.59 -0.13 -10.54
C GLN A 418 5.20 0.72 -11.74
N VAL A 419 3.91 0.69 -12.16
CA VAL A 419 3.42 1.56 -13.25
C VAL A 419 3.58 3.05 -12.90
N ALA A 420 3.29 3.44 -11.66
CA ALA A 420 3.49 4.80 -11.19
C ALA A 420 4.97 5.20 -11.21
N VAL A 421 5.86 4.33 -10.75
CA VAL A 421 7.32 4.55 -10.70
C VAL A 421 7.92 4.74 -12.08
N TRP A 422 7.65 3.88 -13.06
CA TRP A 422 8.20 4.09 -14.40
C TRP A 422 7.57 5.28 -15.12
N THR A 423 6.29 5.60 -14.81
CA THR A 423 5.68 6.82 -15.34
C THR A 423 6.35 8.07 -14.76
N ALA A 424 6.71 8.04 -13.46
CA ALA A 424 7.48 9.09 -12.82
C ALA A 424 8.88 9.23 -13.46
N ALA A 425 9.56 8.11 -13.72
CA ALA A 425 10.86 8.12 -14.41
C ALA A 425 10.78 8.72 -15.82
N VAL A 426 9.73 8.43 -16.57
CA VAL A 426 9.49 9.10 -17.87
C VAL A 426 9.22 10.58 -17.68
N ALA A 427 8.41 10.96 -16.69
CA ALA A 427 8.00 12.34 -16.44
C ALA A 427 9.16 13.22 -15.99
N ASN A 428 10.04 12.75 -15.11
CA ASN A 428 11.15 13.52 -14.53
C ASN A 428 12.44 13.53 -15.37
N GLY A 429 12.48 12.81 -16.49
CA GLY A 429 13.63 12.77 -17.38
C GLY A 429 14.59 11.62 -17.16
N GLY A 430 14.19 10.58 -16.44
CA GLY A 430 14.91 9.31 -16.35
C GLY A 430 15.38 8.90 -14.96
N GLU A 431 14.98 9.58 -13.91
CA GLU A 431 15.27 9.15 -12.54
C GLU A 431 14.17 8.19 -12.03
N VAL A 432 14.55 6.98 -11.70
CA VAL A 432 13.71 6.06 -10.91
C VAL A 432 13.86 6.43 -9.46
N VAL A 433 12.80 6.93 -8.85
CA VAL A 433 12.76 7.36 -7.45
C VAL A 433 12.07 6.30 -6.60
N GLN A 434 12.60 6.02 -5.43
CA GLN A 434 11.98 5.09 -4.48
C GLN A 434 10.70 5.71 -3.92
N PRO A 435 9.52 5.10 -4.14
CA PRO A 435 8.28 5.59 -3.55
C PRO A 435 8.32 5.44 -2.03
N HIS A 436 7.78 6.43 -1.32
CA HIS A 436 7.76 6.41 0.14
C HIS A 436 6.59 7.20 0.72
N LEU A 437 6.17 6.78 1.89
CA LEU A 437 5.12 7.42 2.69
C LEU A 437 5.69 8.26 3.84
N ALA A 438 6.84 7.86 4.40
CA ALA A 438 7.46 8.65 5.46
C ALA A 438 8.10 9.93 4.90
N GLY A 439 7.70 11.08 5.44
CA GLY A 439 8.39 12.33 5.23
C GLY A 439 9.55 12.49 6.22
N TRP A 440 9.26 12.38 7.53
CA TRP A 440 10.26 12.39 8.58
C TRP A 440 9.75 11.75 9.87
N LEU A 441 10.69 11.28 10.68
CA LEU A 441 10.48 10.91 12.07
C LEU A 441 10.78 12.12 12.96
N GLU A 442 10.01 12.32 14.02
CA GLU A 442 10.16 13.44 14.93
C GLU A 442 10.18 12.97 16.38
N GLU A 443 11.22 13.35 17.11
CA GLU A 443 11.28 13.14 18.56
C GLU A 443 10.16 13.95 19.26
N PRO A 444 9.34 13.33 20.13
CA PRO A 444 8.17 14.00 20.71
C PRO A 444 8.50 15.25 21.52
N ILE A 445 9.60 15.23 22.28
CA ILE A 445 10.00 16.30 23.20
C ILE A 445 10.86 17.34 22.51
N THR A 446 11.95 16.91 21.89
CA THR A 446 12.96 17.82 21.29
C THR A 446 12.55 18.36 19.94
N ARG A 447 11.55 17.77 19.29
CA ARG A 447 11.11 18.07 17.93
C ARG A 447 12.21 17.87 16.87
N LYS A 448 13.28 17.16 17.23
CA LYS A 448 14.35 16.81 16.29
C LYS A 448 13.80 15.92 15.18
N LYS A 449 14.03 16.32 13.94
CA LYS A 449 13.59 15.58 12.75
C LYS A 449 14.71 14.70 12.23
N VAL A 450 14.31 13.49 11.80
CA VAL A 450 15.17 12.54 11.08
C VAL A 450 14.44 12.21 9.78
N ILE A 451 15.02 12.62 8.66
CA ILE A 451 14.48 12.31 7.32
C ILE A 451 15.09 10.98 6.88
N PRO A 452 14.29 9.96 6.57
CA PRO A 452 14.80 8.72 6.00
C PRO A 452 15.46 8.98 4.64
N ASP A 453 16.47 8.19 4.32
CA ASP A 453 17.16 8.26 3.02
C ASP A 453 16.46 7.33 2.03
N PHE A 454 15.97 7.89 0.92
CA PHE A 454 15.31 7.15 -0.13
C PHE A 454 16.18 7.13 -1.39
N LYS A 455 16.29 5.94 -1.97
CA LYS A 455 17.17 5.69 -3.12
C LYS A 455 16.61 6.25 -4.40
N LYS A 456 17.51 6.65 -5.30
CA LYS A 456 17.20 6.97 -6.68
C LYS A 456 18.34 6.55 -7.60
N TYR A 457 18.01 6.28 -8.85
CA TYR A 457 18.98 5.96 -9.88
C TYR A 457 18.47 6.39 -11.25
N SER A 458 19.38 6.62 -12.20
CA SER A 458 19.02 7.03 -13.55
C SER A 458 18.92 5.81 -14.47
N VAL A 459 17.87 5.77 -15.30
CA VAL A 459 17.78 4.80 -16.38
C VAL A 459 18.80 5.12 -17.48
N PRO A 460 19.39 4.14 -18.17
CA PRO A 460 20.35 4.37 -19.25
C PRO A 460 19.62 4.75 -20.57
N VAL A 461 18.83 5.83 -20.52
CA VAL A 461 18.10 6.40 -21.65
C VAL A 461 18.34 7.90 -21.67
N SER A 462 18.71 8.46 -22.83
CA SER A 462 19.00 9.88 -22.93
C SER A 462 17.75 10.75 -22.68
N SER A 463 17.98 11.97 -22.20
CA SER A 463 16.92 12.93 -21.93
C SER A 463 16.11 13.28 -23.18
N GLU A 464 16.77 13.32 -24.35
CA GLU A 464 16.14 13.56 -25.65
C GLU A 464 15.16 12.44 -26.03
N ASN A 465 15.59 11.18 -25.83
CA ASN A 465 14.73 10.03 -26.10
C ASN A 465 13.53 9.98 -25.16
N LEU A 466 13.71 10.29 -23.88
CA LEU A 466 12.60 10.40 -22.93
C LEU A 466 11.68 11.59 -23.23
N ALA A 467 12.23 12.71 -23.74
CA ALA A 467 11.42 13.84 -24.19
C ALA A 467 10.48 13.46 -25.33
N LEU A 468 10.93 12.59 -26.26
CA LEU A 468 10.06 12.05 -27.32
C LEU A 468 8.94 11.15 -26.75
N VAL A 469 9.25 10.33 -25.73
CA VAL A 469 8.23 9.52 -25.04
C VAL A 469 7.21 10.44 -24.36
N ARG A 470 7.66 11.46 -23.62
CA ARG A 470 6.76 12.47 -23.01
C ARG A 470 5.94 13.19 -24.05
N LYS A 471 6.53 13.56 -25.20
CA LYS A 471 5.80 14.17 -26.33
C LYS A 471 4.65 13.26 -26.79
N GLY A 472 4.91 11.96 -26.96
CA GLY A 472 3.85 10.99 -27.30
C GLY A 472 2.74 10.91 -26.26
N MET A 473 3.07 11.01 -24.96
CA MET A 473 2.06 11.09 -23.89
C MET A 473 1.27 12.40 -23.91
N LYS A 474 1.88 13.54 -24.26
CA LYS A 474 1.16 14.81 -24.49
C LYS A 474 0.25 14.71 -25.70
N GLU A 475 0.71 14.12 -26.80
CA GLU A 475 -0.08 13.90 -28.01
C GLU A 475 -1.26 12.95 -27.75
N CYS A 476 -1.15 12.00 -26.79
CA CYS A 476 -2.28 11.19 -26.32
C CYS A 476 -3.44 12.05 -25.82
N VAL A 477 -3.12 13.11 -25.09
CA VAL A 477 -4.11 14.07 -24.58
C VAL A 477 -4.65 14.97 -25.71
N ILE A 478 -3.79 15.45 -26.61
CA ILE A 478 -4.17 16.42 -27.64
C ILE A 478 -5.11 15.80 -28.68
N TYR A 479 -4.79 14.62 -29.22
CA TYR A 479 -5.55 13.98 -30.30
C TYR A 479 -5.65 12.45 -30.20
N GLY A 480 -4.96 11.82 -29.24
CA GLY A 480 -4.88 10.37 -29.09
C GLY A 480 -5.99 9.74 -28.25
N SER A 481 -5.67 8.69 -27.50
CA SER A 481 -6.62 7.92 -26.69
C SER A 481 -6.91 8.49 -25.30
N CYS A 482 -6.29 9.63 -24.92
CA CYS A 482 -6.43 10.26 -23.60
C CYS A 482 -7.15 11.62 -23.68
N GLN A 483 -8.11 11.78 -24.58
CA GLN A 483 -8.69 13.10 -24.87
C GLN A 483 -9.53 13.68 -23.74
N LEU A 484 -10.02 12.87 -22.82
CA LEU A 484 -10.74 13.38 -21.65
C LEU A 484 -9.86 14.31 -20.79
N MET A 485 -8.56 14.03 -20.74
CA MET A 485 -7.58 14.88 -20.03
C MET A 485 -7.46 16.30 -20.61
N LYS A 486 -7.89 16.52 -21.85
CA LYS A 486 -7.90 17.84 -22.51
C LYS A 486 -8.80 18.86 -21.79
N THR A 487 -9.72 18.39 -20.97
CA THR A 487 -10.60 19.25 -20.16
C THR A 487 -9.91 19.88 -18.95
N LEU A 488 -8.67 19.47 -18.62
CA LEU A 488 -7.89 20.07 -17.56
C LEU A 488 -7.45 21.50 -17.94
N PRO A 489 -7.41 22.46 -16.99
CA PRO A 489 -6.98 23.82 -17.23
C PRO A 489 -5.45 23.98 -17.35
N PHE A 490 -4.71 22.87 -17.32
CA PHE A 490 -3.24 22.81 -17.43
C PHE A 490 -2.84 21.63 -18.31
N SER A 491 -1.61 21.67 -18.80
CA SER A 491 -1.07 20.61 -19.64
C SER A 491 -0.85 19.29 -18.89
N SER A 492 -1.02 18.18 -19.58
CA SER A 492 -0.75 16.85 -19.03
C SER A 492 -0.27 15.88 -20.10
N GLY A 493 0.33 14.77 -19.66
CA GLY A 493 0.63 13.62 -20.48
C GLY A 493 -0.08 12.39 -19.93
N GLY A 494 -0.55 11.50 -20.81
CA GLY A 494 -1.28 10.31 -20.38
C GLY A 494 -0.98 9.08 -21.22
N LYS A 495 -1.32 7.92 -20.68
CA LYS A 495 -1.29 6.64 -21.39
C LYS A 495 -2.41 5.74 -20.89
N THR A 496 -3.28 5.35 -21.78
CA THR A 496 -4.29 4.31 -21.53
C THR A 496 -3.70 2.92 -21.63
N GLY A 497 -4.25 1.99 -20.86
CA GLY A 497 -3.95 0.57 -20.95
C GLY A 497 -5.21 -0.28 -20.85
N THR A 498 -5.23 -1.36 -21.59
CA THR A 498 -6.26 -2.39 -21.51
C THR A 498 -5.53 -3.72 -21.52
N ALA A 499 -5.72 -4.51 -20.47
CA ALA A 499 -4.96 -5.72 -20.27
C ALA A 499 -5.88 -6.94 -20.15
N GLN A 500 -5.76 -7.86 -21.09
CA GLN A 500 -6.43 -9.15 -21.04
C GLN A 500 -5.67 -10.06 -20.06
N TRP A 501 -6.39 -10.70 -19.15
CA TRP A 501 -5.82 -11.60 -18.16
C TRP A 501 -6.51 -12.97 -18.13
N ASN A 502 -7.74 -13.01 -18.65
CA ASN A 502 -8.56 -14.22 -18.71
C ASN A 502 -9.48 -14.10 -19.93
N SER A 503 -9.67 -15.19 -20.67
CA SER A 503 -10.51 -15.19 -21.89
C SER A 503 -12.01 -15.07 -21.60
N SER A 504 -12.45 -15.43 -20.37
CA SER A 504 -13.86 -15.41 -19.96
C SER A 504 -14.24 -14.20 -19.12
N LYS A 505 -13.29 -13.31 -18.83
CA LYS A 505 -13.50 -12.13 -18.01
C LYS A 505 -13.16 -10.86 -18.75
N GLU A 506 -13.72 -9.74 -18.25
CA GLU A 506 -13.41 -8.42 -18.80
C GLU A 506 -11.94 -8.03 -18.55
N ASN A 507 -11.41 -7.22 -19.44
CA ASN A 507 -10.04 -6.72 -19.34
C ASN A 507 -9.85 -5.81 -18.12
N HIS A 508 -8.64 -5.76 -17.60
CA HIS A 508 -8.26 -4.71 -16.64
C HIS A 508 -8.10 -3.38 -17.36
N ALA A 509 -8.66 -2.33 -16.75
CA ALA A 509 -8.57 -0.96 -17.24
C ALA A 509 -7.45 -0.21 -16.52
N TRP A 510 -6.48 0.31 -17.29
CA TRP A 510 -5.35 1.07 -16.80
C TRP A 510 -5.34 2.48 -17.33
N PHE A 511 -4.93 3.41 -16.50
CA PHE A 511 -4.55 4.75 -16.91
C PHE A 511 -3.39 5.25 -16.07
N THR A 512 -2.41 5.89 -16.71
CA THR A 512 -1.33 6.58 -16.01
C THR A 512 -1.05 7.92 -16.66
N SER A 513 -0.76 8.94 -15.86
CA SER A 513 -0.60 10.31 -16.32
C SER A 513 0.35 11.10 -15.44
N PHE A 514 0.86 12.20 -15.96
CA PHE A 514 1.60 13.20 -15.19
C PHE A 514 1.14 14.61 -15.54
N ALA A 515 1.30 15.54 -14.63
CA ALA A 515 0.94 16.96 -14.78
C ALA A 515 1.77 17.87 -13.87
N PRO A 516 1.97 19.17 -14.23
CA PRO A 516 1.87 19.72 -15.59
C PRO A 516 2.86 19.05 -16.56
N ALA A 517 2.60 19.09 -17.87
CA ALA A 517 3.44 18.35 -18.82
C ALA A 517 4.86 18.91 -18.99
N GLU A 518 5.04 20.21 -18.79
CA GLU A 518 6.33 20.90 -18.93
C GLU A 518 7.20 20.72 -17.67
N GLN A 519 6.59 20.75 -16.49
CA GLN A 519 7.25 20.61 -15.20
C GLN A 519 6.43 19.65 -14.33
N PRO A 520 6.55 18.33 -14.51
CA PRO A 520 5.76 17.35 -13.79
C PRO A 520 5.94 17.46 -12.27
N LYS A 521 4.81 17.64 -11.58
CA LYS A 521 4.74 17.70 -10.11
C LYS A 521 3.96 16.55 -9.52
N ILE A 522 3.22 15.83 -10.36
CA ILE A 522 2.34 14.76 -9.92
C ILE A 522 2.22 13.68 -11.00
N VAL A 523 2.20 12.44 -10.58
CA VAL A 523 1.84 11.26 -11.36
C VAL A 523 0.60 10.65 -10.75
N VAL A 524 -0.36 10.26 -11.58
CA VAL A 524 -1.58 9.55 -11.17
C VAL A 524 -1.68 8.28 -11.98
N THR A 525 -1.70 7.14 -11.30
CA THR A 525 -1.87 5.82 -11.91
C THR A 525 -3.11 5.14 -11.33
N VAL A 526 -3.99 4.65 -12.19
CA VAL A 526 -5.25 3.99 -11.83
C VAL A 526 -5.35 2.64 -12.51
N LEU A 527 -5.73 1.63 -11.73
CA LEU A 527 -6.15 0.31 -12.18
C LEU A 527 -7.58 0.06 -11.71
N VAL A 528 -8.44 -0.39 -12.62
CA VAL A 528 -9.75 -0.97 -12.26
C VAL A 528 -9.77 -2.41 -12.77
N GLU A 529 -9.87 -3.37 -11.84
CA GLU A 529 -9.98 -4.78 -12.22
C GLU A 529 -11.28 -5.04 -12.98
N GLU A 530 -11.16 -5.78 -14.09
CA GLU A 530 -12.30 -6.09 -14.96
C GLU A 530 -13.04 -4.84 -15.49
N GLY A 531 -12.34 -3.71 -15.61
CA GLY A 531 -12.89 -2.40 -15.96
C GLY A 531 -13.18 -2.18 -17.45
N LYS A 532 -12.89 -3.14 -18.33
CA LYS A 532 -12.97 -3.11 -19.79
C LYS A 532 -11.91 -2.23 -20.46
N GLU A 533 -12.09 -0.92 -20.46
CA GLU A 533 -11.22 0.02 -21.15
C GLU A 533 -10.70 1.14 -20.25
N GLY A 534 -9.40 1.42 -20.35
CA GLY A 534 -8.73 2.43 -19.53
C GLY A 534 -9.28 3.84 -19.74
N SER A 535 -9.61 4.22 -20.98
CA SER A 535 -10.19 5.53 -21.33
C SER A 535 -11.59 5.75 -20.78
N VAL A 536 -12.33 4.68 -20.49
CA VAL A 536 -13.74 4.78 -20.04
C VAL A 536 -13.86 4.76 -18.52
N VAL A 537 -13.00 4.00 -17.82
CA VAL A 537 -13.16 3.78 -16.38
C VAL A 537 -12.00 4.35 -15.57
N ALA A 538 -10.75 4.17 -16.01
CA ALA A 538 -9.59 4.61 -15.26
C ALA A 538 -9.20 6.07 -15.52
N GLU A 539 -9.29 6.54 -16.76
CA GLU A 539 -8.98 7.93 -17.15
C GLU A 539 -9.87 8.96 -16.44
N PRO A 540 -11.22 8.77 -16.35
CA PRO A 540 -12.08 9.72 -15.65
C PRO A 540 -11.70 9.91 -14.17
N ILE A 541 -11.30 8.84 -13.48
CA ILE A 541 -10.84 8.93 -12.09
C ILE A 541 -9.59 9.82 -12.00
N ALA A 542 -8.61 9.59 -12.86
CA ALA A 542 -7.37 10.38 -12.88
C ALA A 542 -7.64 11.84 -13.27
N ARG A 543 -8.51 12.10 -14.29
CA ARG A 543 -8.89 13.43 -14.74
C ARG A 543 -9.56 14.22 -13.61
N ASP A 544 -10.55 13.64 -12.93
CA ASP A 544 -11.31 14.32 -11.88
C ASP A 544 -10.44 14.58 -10.64
N PHE A 545 -9.52 13.65 -10.35
CA PHE A 545 -8.53 13.87 -9.32
C PHE A 545 -7.59 15.03 -9.68
N LEU A 546 -7.03 15.05 -10.88
CA LEU A 546 -6.13 16.13 -11.33
C LEU A 546 -6.84 17.48 -11.43
N MET A 547 -8.11 17.51 -11.81
CA MET A 547 -8.92 18.74 -11.81
C MET A 547 -9.04 19.32 -10.39
N TRP A 548 -9.32 18.48 -9.40
CA TRP A 548 -9.37 18.89 -8.00
C TRP A 548 -8.00 19.33 -7.50
N TRP A 549 -6.95 18.54 -7.79
CA TRP A 549 -5.58 18.83 -7.35
C TRP A 549 -5.07 20.15 -7.93
N GLY A 550 -5.30 20.38 -9.21
CA GLY A 550 -4.88 21.61 -9.86
C GLY A 550 -5.52 22.87 -9.27
N LYS A 551 -6.80 22.82 -8.95
CA LYS A 551 -7.50 23.92 -8.26
C LYS A 551 -6.89 24.20 -6.89
N LYS A 552 -6.37 23.20 -6.20
CA LYS A 552 -5.85 23.34 -4.85
C LYS A 552 -4.37 23.74 -4.79
N TYR A 553 -3.54 23.25 -5.73
CA TYR A 553 -2.08 23.32 -5.64
C TYR A 553 -1.38 24.03 -6.81
N LEU A 554 -2.07 24.37 -7.89
CA LEU A 554 -1.49 25.10 -9.01
C LEU A 554 -1.98 26.56 -9.13
N ASN A 555 -3.03 26.91 -8.42
CA ASN A 555 -3.59 28.28 -8.38
C ASN A 555 -2.90 29.12 -7.32
#